data_5ec03dceed0e1093a6592941e7dbbd1f
#
_entry.id   5ec03dceed0e1093a6592941e7dbbd1f
#
_cell.length_a   1.000
_cell.length_b   1.000
_cell.length_c   1.000
_cell.angle_alpha   90.00
_cell.angle_beta   90.00
_cell.angle_gamma   90.00
#
_symmetry.space_group_name_H-M   'P 1'
#
loop_
_entity.id
_entity.type
_entity.pdbx_description
1 polymer ?
#
loop_
_entity_poly.entity_id
_entity_poly.type
_entity_poly.pdbx_seq_one_letter_code
_entity_poly.pdbx_strand_id
1 'polypeptide(L)'
;MGAIFSLTGPDSSTENRPVNPIGWVQGLNGTTLVAVICALMFLEELGVPLPFAPGDLVLAIGGIAIAGGRVNPAMFVGAVGVSILIGALLGREIFALLGWNRLMRVAEPLHARGALERVSGLLQRGGWRAVFTARLIPGLRVHTTQVAGVSRIPRPTFLAGLIPATAVYIGAFVGLGAAFGRPILTLIHEAEHQVLIAIGLVVALVIASC
;
A
#
# COMPACT_ATOMS: atom_id res chain seq x y z
N MET A 1 -48.94 47.45 15.58
CA MET A 1 -47.73 47.65 16.41
C MET A 1 -47.53 46.38 17.24
N GLY A 2 -46.62 45.52 16.85
CA GLY A 2 -46.39 44.21 17.48
C GLY A 2 -45.35 43.41 16.67
N ALA A 3 -44.07 43.72 16.88
CA ALA A 3 -42.97 43.01 16.25
C ALA A 3 -42.79 41.66 16.95
N ILE A 4 -43.00 40.57 16.20
CA ILE A 4 -42.67 39.21 16.69
C ILE A 4 -41.20 38.94 16.35
N PHE A 5 -40.39 38.96 17.40
CA PHE A 5 -38.94 38.60 17.35
C PHE A 5 -38.84 37.10 17.35
N SER A 6 -38.59 36.52 16.17
CA SER A 6 -38.31 35.09 16.00
C SER A 6 -36.87 34.83 16.37
N LEU A 7 -36.59 34.27 17.53
CA LEU A 7 -35.31 33.74 17.95
C LEU A 7 -35.10 32.38 17.27
N THR A 8 -34.46 32.36 16.12
CA THR A 8 -33.86 31.17 15.56
C THR A 8 -32.62 30.84 16.39
N GLY A 9 -32.76 29.83 17.27
CA GLY A 9 -31.62 29.26 18.00
C GLY A 9 -30.60 28.63 17.07
N PRO A 10 -29.34 28.53 17.50
CA PRO A 10 -28.31 27.88 16.68
C PRO A 10 -28.65 26.42 16.45
N ASP A 11 -28.65 26.05 15.18
CA ASP A 11 -28.87 24.69 14.68
C ASP A 11 -27.82 23.74 15.27
N SER A 12 -28.24 22.94 16.27
CA SER A 12 -27.39 21.97 16.97
C SER A 12 -27.25 20.63 16.22
N SER A 13 -27.26 20.66 14.91
CA SER A 13 -27.00 19.49 14.07
C SER A 13 -25.52 19.38 13.70
N THR A 14 -24.60 19.44 14.68
CA THR A 14 -23.31 18.77 14.54
C THR A 14 -23.57 17.27 14.72
N GLU A 15 -24.23 16.75 13.71
CA GLU A 15 -24.48 15.32 13.54
C GLU A 15 -23.13 14.60 13.54
N ASN A 16 -22.98 13.73 14.51
CA ASN A 16 -21.84 12.86 14.73
C ASN A 16 -21.78 11.88 13.54
N ARG A 17 -21.28 12.37 12.38
CA ARG A 17 -21.07 11.52 11.20
C ARG A 17 -20.00 10.51 11.55
N PRO A 18 -20.31 9.21 11.55
CA PRO A 18 -19.31 8.19 11.76
C PRO A 18 -18.17 8.46 10.77
N VAL A 19 -16.94 8.48 11.28
CA VAL A 19 -15.72 8.68 10.46
C VAL A 19 -15.64 7.48 9.52
N ASN A 20 -16.20 7.63 8.33
CA ASN A 20 -16.16 6.59 7.31
C ASN A 20 -14.76 6.65 6.66
N PRO A 21 -13.85 5.70 6.96
CA PRO A 21 -12.48 5.74 6.44
C PRO A 21 -12.43 5.70 4.91
N ILE A 22 -13.49 5.18 4.26
CA ILE A 22 -13.65 5.18 2.80
C ILE A 22 -14.14 6.55 2.30
N GLY A 23 -14.89 7.29 3.11
CA GLY A 23 -15.39 8.62 2.78
C GLY A 23 -14.26 9.64 2.56
N TRP A 24 -13.15 9.51 3.27
CA TRP A 24 -11.96 10.34 3.06
C TRP A 24 -11.38 10.16 1.65
N VAL A 25 -11.29 8.91 1.20
CA VAL A 25 -10.80 8.60 -0.16
C VAL A 25 -11.76 9.12 -1.24
N GLN A 26 -13.07 9.12 -0.97
CA GLN A 26 -14.08 9.63 -1.89
C GLN A 26 -14.08 11.15 -2.00
N GLY A 27 -13.67 11.87 -0.95
CA GLY A 27 -13.55 13.32 -0.93
C GLY A 27 -12.26 13.88 -1.58
N LEU A 28 -11.26 13.02 -1.85
CA LEU A 28 -10.01 13.44 -2.46
C LEU A 28 -10.18 13.71 -3.96
N ASN A 29 -9.65 14.84 -4.44
CA ASN A 29 -9.48 15.09 -5.86
C ASN A 29 -8.58 13.99 -6.47
N GLY A 30 -8.82 13.62 -7.74
CA GLY A 30 -8.04 12.56 -8.41
C GLY A 30 -6.52 12.77 -8.32
N THR A 31 -6.04 14.01 -8.44
CA THR A 31 -4.60 14.34 -8.32
C THR A 31 -4.08 14.11 -6.91
N THR A 32 -4.83 14.51 -5.87
CA THR A 32 -4.45 14.29 -4.48
C THR A 32 -4.40 12.80 -4.16
N LEU A 33 -5.36 12.02 -4.67
CA LEU A 33 -5.35 10.56 -4.52
C LEU A 33 -4.09 9.95 -5.13
N VAL A 34 -3.72 10.34 -6.36
CA VAL A 34 -2.48 9.87 -7.01
C VAL A 34 -1.26 10.25 -6.18
N ALA A 35 -1.17 11.48 -5.69
CA ALA A 35 -0.04 11.94 -4.88
C ALA A 35 0.10 11.14 -3.58
N VAL A 36 -0.99 10.87 -2.88
CA VAL A 36 -1.01 10.04 -1.67
C VAL A 36 -0.56 8.61 -1.97
N ILE A 37 -1.09 8.01 -3.04
CA ILE A 37 -0.69 6.65 -3.45
C ILE A 37 0.80 6.61 -3.80
N CYS A 38 1.31 7.59 -4.55
CA CYS A 38 2.73 7.68 -4.87
C CYS A 38 3.60 7.79 -3.61
N ALA A 39 3.20 8.62 -2.64
CA ALA A 39 3.93 8.78 -1.40
C ALA A 39 3.95 7.49 -0.56
N LEU A 40 2.82 6.80 -0.45
CA LEU A 40 2.73 5.53 0.27
C LEU A 40 3.59 4.45 -0.39
N MET A 41 3.50 4.30 -1.72
CA MET A 41 4.30 3.34 -2.47
C MET A 41 5.80 3.65 -2.37
N PHE A 42 6.18 4.92 -2.42
CA PHE A 42 7.56 5.35 -2.24
C PHE A 42 8.10 4.99 -0.85
N LEU A 43 7.35 5.30 0.22
CA LEU A 43 7.74 5.00 1.60
C LEU A 43 7.87 3.50 1.84
N GLU A 44 6.93 2.71 1.31
CA GLU A 44 6.99 1.25 1.39
C GLU A 44 8.27 0.69 0.73
N GLU A 45 8.61 1.19 -0.45
CA GLU A 45 9.84 0.76 -1.16
C GLU A 45 11.13 1.24 -0.47
N LEU A 46 11.11 2.32 0.29
CA LEU A 46 12.22 2.71 1.16
C LEU A 46 12.46 1.73 2.31
N GLY A 47 11.53 0.80 2.54
CA GLY A 47 11.62 -0.19 3.61
C GLY A 47 10.89 0.22 4.90
N VAL A 48 10.05 1.25 4.85
CA VAL A 48 9.17 1.61 5.96
C VAL A 48 7.99 0.65 5.98
N PRO A 49 7.83 -0.20 7.01
CA PRO A 49 6.68 -1.08 7.08
C PRO A 49 5.40 -0.25 7.28
N LEU A 50 4.46 -0.37 6.36
CA LEU A 50 3.15 0.28 6.45
C LEU A 50 2.08 -0.77 6.74
N PRO A 51 1.88 -1.19 8.01
CA PRO A 51 0.95 -2.26 8.34
C PRO A 51 -0.51 -1.89 8.07
N PHE A 52 -0.81 -0.58 8.01
CA PHE A 52 -2.18 -0.07 7.83
C PHE A 52 -2.56 0.17 6.36
N ALA A 53 -1.59 0.18 5.44
CA ALA A 53 -1.80 0.47 4.04
C ALA A 53 -0.93 -0.44 3.17
N PRO A 54 -1.25 -1.74 3.06
CA PRO A 54 -0.52 -2.64 2.19
C PRO A 54 -0.61 -2.15 0.74
N GLY A 55 0.54 -2.06 0.06
CA GLY A 55 0.65 -1.50 -1.29
C GLY A 55 -0.29 -2.16 -2.31
N ASP A 56 -0.58 -3.44 -2.10
CA ASP A 56 -1.52 -4.21 -2.93
C ASP A 56 -2.93 -3.58 -2.89
N LEU A 57 -3.42 -3.27 -1.70
CA LEU A 57 -4.72 -2.63 -1.50
C LEU A 57 -4.72 -1.19 -2.03
N VAL A 58 -3.64 -0.45 -1.81
CA VAL A 58 -3.48 0.94 -2.27
C VAL A 58 -3.54 1.00 -3.81
N LEU A 59 -2.90 0.07 -4.51
CA LEU A 59 -2.98 -0.02 -5.97
C LEU A 59 -4.36 -0.44 -6.46
N ALA A 60 -5.03 -1.36 -5.77
CA ALA A 60 -6.40 -1.75 -6.11
C ALA A 60 -7.38 -0.57 -5.99
N ILE A 61 -7.25 0.27 -4.94
CA ILE A 61 -8.01 1.52 -4.79
C ILE A 61 -7.75 2.47 -5.98
N GLY A 62 -6.50 2.58 -6.43
CA GLY A 62 -6.15 3.31 -7.64
C GLY A 62 -6.87 2.79 -8.89
N GLY A 63 -6.93 1.46 -9.03
CA GLY A 63 -7.67 0.80 -10.12
C GLY A 63 -9.18 1.11 -10.10
N ILE A 64 -9.79 1.12 -8.92
CA ILE A 64 -11.20 1.53 -8.72
C ILE A 64 -11.41 2.98 -9.16
N ALA A 65 -10.49 3.88 -8.78
CA ALA A 65 -10.58 5.29 -9.14
C ALA A 65 -10.44 5.51 -10.66
N ILE A 66 -9.60 4.72 -11.34
CA ILE A 66 -9.49 4.69 -12.80
C ILE A 66 -10.79 4.22 -13.43
N ALA A 67 -11.37 3.10 -12.98
CA ALA A 67 -12.63 2.55 -13.49
C ALA A 67 -13.81 3.51 -13.27
N GLY A 68 -13.74 4.33 -12.22
CA GLY A 68 -14.70 5.41 -11.94
C GLY A 68 -14.49 6.68 -12.79
N GLY A 69 -13.47 6.74 -13.65
CA GLY A 69 -13.15 7.92 -14.47
C GLY A 69 -12.55 9.09 -13.68
N ARG A 70 -12.17 8.90 -12.43
CA ARG A 70 -11.64 9.94 -11.54
C ARG A 70 -10.16 10.26 -11.80
N VAL A 71 -9.42 9.31 -12.38
CA VAL A 71 -7.97 9.40 -12.60
C VAL A 71 -7.64 8.88 -13.99
N ASN A 72 -6.74 9.58 -14.69
CA ASN A 72 -6.23 9.13 -15.98
C ASN A 72 -5.32 7.91 -15.79
N PRO A 73 -5.57 6.77 -16.49
CA PRO A 73 -4.80 5.54 -16.32
C PRO A 73 -3.31 5.70 -16.60
N ALA A 74 -2.94 6.38 -17.68
CA ALA A 74 -1.55 6.55 -18.09
C ALA A 74 -0.78 7.41 -17.08
N MET A 75 -1.38 8.50 -16.61
CA MET A 75 -0.82 9.35 -15.57
C MET A 75 -0.61 8.57 -14.26
N PHE A 76 -1.61 7.78 -13.86
CA PHE A 76 -1.54 6.97 -12.63
C PHE A 76 -0.42 5.95 -12.70
N VAL A 77 -0.44 5.10 -13.73
CA VAL A 77 0.56 4.03 -13.91
C VAL A 77 1.97 4.61 -14.02
N GLY A 78 2.14 5.70 -14.76
CA GLY A 78 3.43 6.39 -14.91
C GLY A 78 3.93 6.97 -13.58
N ALA A 79 3.10 7.74 -12.88
CA ALA A 79 3.49 8.37 -11.61
C ALA A 79 3.81 7.34 -10.52
N VAL A 80 2.96 6.33 -10.35
CA VAL A 80 3.18 5.26 -9.38
C VAL A 80 4.38 4.40 -9.75
N GLY A 81 4.56 4.08 -11.04
CA GLY A 81 5.72 3.33 -11.52
C GLY A 81 7.04 4.05 -11.21
N VAL A 82 7.12 5.34 -11.53
CA VAL A 82 8.29 6.17 -11.21
C VAL A 82 8.52 6.25 -9.70
N SER A 83 7.47 6.41 -8.91
CA SER A 83 7.55 6.45 -7.45
C SER A 83 8.14 5.16 -6.86
N ILE A 84 7.65 4.00 -7.31
CA ILE A 84 8.18 2.68 -6.92
C ILE A 84 9.65 2.53 -7.34
N LEU A 85 10.00 2.89 -8.58
CA LEU A 85 11.37 2.75 -9.08
C LEU A 85 12.36 3.60 -8.28
N ILE A 86 12.01 4.87 -8.04
CA ILE A 86 12.86 5.77 -7.26
C ILE A 86 12.95 5.30 -5.80
N GLY A 87 11.83 4.94 -5.18
CA GLY A 87 11.79 4.42 -3.82
C GLY A 87 12.65 3.16 -3.65
N ALA A 88 12.52 2.20 -4.56
CA ALA A 88 13.30 0.97 -4.54
C ALA A 88 14.81 1.21 -4.77
N LEU A 89 15.18 2.13 -5.66
CA LEU A 89 16.58 2.48 -5.86
C LEU A 89 17.19 3.15 -4.63
N LEU A 90 16.51 4.13 -4.06
CA LEU A 90 16.95 4.79 -2.84
C LEU A 90 16.98 3.83 -1.66
N GLY A 91 15.95 3.00 -1.48
CA GLY A 91 15.91 1.96 -0.46
C GLY A 91 17.11 1.02 -0.58
N ARG A 92 17.39 0.52 -1.81
CA ARG A 92 18.57 -0.32 -2.06
C ARG A 92 19.87 0.37 -1.62
N GLU A 93 20.08 1.65 -1.95
CA GLU A 93 21.29 2.39 -1.55
C GLU A 93 21.37 2.55 -0.02
N ILE A 94 20.27 2.90 0.63
CA ILE A 94 20.19 3.01 2.09
C ILE A 94 20.59 1.68 2.75
N PHE A 95 20.03 0.56 2.29
CA PHE A 95 20.35 -0.76 2.83
C PHE A 95 21.76 -1.22 2.49
N ALA A 96 22.33 -0.80 1.34
CA ALA A 96 23.74 -1.03 1.01
C ALA A 96 24.70 -0.36 2.01
N LEU A 97 24.29 0.80 2.56
CA LEU A 97 25.04 1.50 3.60
C LEU A 97 24.81 0.92 5.01
N LEU A 98 23.60 0.45 5.29
CA LEU A 98 23.29 -0.15 6.60
C LEU A 98 24.05 -1.45 6.86
N GLY A 99 24.18 -2.30 5.85
CA GLY A 99 24.81 -3.62 5.95
C GLY A 99 23.96 -4.69 6.65
N TRP A 100 24.31 -5.96 6.43
CA TRP A 100 23.54 -7.13 6.89
C TRP A 100 23.25 -7.15 8.39
N ASN A 101 24.25 -6.90 9.22
CA ASN A 101 24.10 -7.00 10.68
C ASN A 101 23.11 -5.99 11.26
N ARG A 102 23.03 -4.79 10.68
CA ARG A 102 22.04 -3.78 11.10
C ARG A 102 20.65 -4.14 10.61
N LEU A 103 20.54 -4.63 9.39
CA LEU A 103 19.26 -5.09 8.84
C LEU A 103 18.69 -6.22 9.70
N MET A 104 19.47 -7.21 10.06
CA MET A 104 19.03 -8.34 10.90
C MET A 104 18.54 -7.87 12.28
N ARG A 105 19.21 -6.92 12.91
CA ARG A 105 18.79 -6.35 14.19
C ARG A 105 17.41 -5.69 14.13
N VAL A 106 17.07 -5.03 13.02
CA VAL A 106 15.76 -4.39 12.83
C VAL A 106 14.70 -5.41 12.43
N ALA A 107 15.08 -6.44 11.69
CA ALA A 107 14.19 -7.48 11.20
C ALA A 107 13.74 -8.49 12.28
N GLU A 108 14.55 -8.68 13.30
CA GLU A 108 14.28 -9.65 14.37
C GLU A 108 12.99 -9.36 15.16
N PRO A 109 12.75 -8.15 15.68
CA PRO A 109 11.49 -7.82 16.36
C PRO A 109 10.26 -7.81 15.42
N LEU A 110 10.47 -7.69 14.11
CA LEU A 110 9.42 -7.70 13.10
C LEU A 110 9.13 -9.10 12.54
N HIS A 111 9.76 -10.15 13.07
CA HIS A 111 9.65 -11.55 12.58
C HIS A 111 9.97 -11.70 11.08
N ALA A 112 10.69 -10.75 10.48
CA ALA A 112 11.02 -10.70 9.06
C ALA A 112 12.30 -11.47 8.68
N ARG A 113 13.06 -11.99 9.67
CA ARG A 113 14.35 -12.68 9.47
C ARG A 113 14.26 -13.82 8.45
N GLY A 114 13.28 -14.72 8.60
CA GLY A 114 13.11 -15.86 7.69
C GLY A 114 12.78 -15.45 6.24
N ALA A 115 12.05 -14.36 6.05
CA ALA A 115 11.78 -13.81 4.72
C ALA A 115 13.07 -13.27 4.09
N LEU A 116 13.86 -12.51 4.84
CA LEU A 116 15.13 -11.94 4.38
C LEU A 116 16.16 -13.03 4.01
N GLU A 117 16.27 -14.09 4.81
CA GLU A 117 17.17 -15.22 4.54
C GLU A 117 16.77 -15.98 3.26
N ARG A 118 15.46 -16.20 3.04
CA ARG A 118 14.95 -16.81 1.79
C ARG A 118 15.26 -15.95 0.57
N VAL A 119 14.99 -14.65 0.64
CA VAL A 119 15.27 -13.73 -0.46
C VAL A 119 16.77 -13.65 -0.72
N SER A 120 17.62 -13.63 0.30
CA SER A 120 19.07 -13.64 0.15
C SER A 120 19.55 -14.88 -0.61
N GLY A 121 19.07 -16.06 -0.26
CA GLY A 121 19.39 -17.31 -0.97
C GLY A 121 18.97 -17.31 -2.44
N LEU A 122 17.80 -16.74 -2.74
CA LEU A 122 17.30 -16.60 -4.11
C LEU A 122 18.15 -15.60 -4.92
N LEU A 123 18.45 -14.44 -4.35
CA LEU A 123 19.18 -13.36 -5.06
C LEU A 123 20.62 -13.74 -5.37
N GLN A 124 21.30 -14.49 -4.48
CA GLN A 124 22.67 -14.92 -4.70
C GLN A 124 22.82 -15.89 -5.89
N ARG A 125 21.78 -16.63 -6.25
CA ARG A 125 21.82 -17.66 -7.30
C ARG A 125 21.25 -17.21 -8.65
N GLY A 126 20.33 -16.26 -8.68
CA GLY A 126 19.48 -16.02 -9.85
C GLY A 126 19.58 -14.66 -10.54
N GLY A 127 20.45 -13.75 -10.10
CA GLY A 127 20.64 -12.44 -10.73
C GLY A 127 19.33 -11.65 -10.91
N TRP A 128 19.11 -11.05 -12.10
CA TRP A 128 17.91 -10.26 -12.38
C TRP A 128 16.60 -11.07 -12.32
N ARG A 129 16.65 -12.35 -12.69
CA ARG A 129 15.49 -13.26 -12.65
C ARG A 129 15.05 -13.49 -11.21
N ALA A 130 15.98 -13.60 -10.27
CA ALA A 130 15.66 -13.74 -8.87
C ALA A 130 15.05 -12.46 -8.29
N VAL A 131 15.54 -11.28 -8.68
CA VAL A 131 14.92 -10.00 -8.33
C VAL A 131 13.48 -9.95 -8.84
N PHE A 132 13.27 -10.30 -10.11
CA PHE A 132 11.94 -10.34 -10.73
C PHE A 132 10.98 -11.27 -9.99
N THR A 133 11.36 -12.54 -9.82
CA THR A 133 10.47 -13.54 -9.18
C THR A 133 10.20 -13.23 -7.71
N ALA A 134 11.22 -12.81 -6.95
CA ALA A 134 11.06 -12.46 -5.55
C ALA A 134 10.11 -11.26 -5.36
N ARG A 135 10.11 -10.30 -6.27
CA ARG A 135 9.22 -9.14 -6.23
C ARG A 135 7.76 -9.45 -6.59
N LEU A 136 7.51 -10.54 -7.32
CA LEU A 136 6.15 -11.00 -7.63
C LEU A 136 5.51 -11.78 -6.49
N ILE A 137 6.31 -12.27 -5.53
CA ILE A 137 5.79 -12.99 -4.37
C ILE A 137 5.26 -11.98 -3.34
N PRO A 138 3.97 -12.05 -2.96
CA PRO A 138 3.42 -11.18 -1.94
C PRO A 138 4.21 -11.25 -0.63
N GLY A 139 4.47 -10.11 -0.02
CA GLY A 139 5.26 -10.00 1.21
C GLY A 139 6.78 -10.04 1.02
N LEU A 140 7.32 -10.50 -0.12
CA LEU A 140 8.77 -10.50 -0.38
C LEU A 140 9.25 -9.28 -1.16
N ARG A 141 8.37 -8.49 -1.75
CA ARG A 141 8.68 -7.33 -2.59
C ARG A 141 9.63 -6.34 -1.90
N VAL A 142 9.24 -5.84 -0.73
CA VAL A 142 10.03 -4.89 0.06
C VAL A 142 11.35 -5.52 0.54
N HIS A 143 11.29 -6.77 1.01
CA HIS A 143 12.47 -7.50 1.46
C HIS A 143 13.48 -7.74 0.33
N THR A 144 13.02 -7.86 -0.92
CA THR A 144 13.90 -7.96 -2.09
C THR A 144 14.77 -6.71 -2.24
N THR A 145 14.21 -5.51 -2.05
CA THR A 145 14.95 -4.23 -2.07
C THR A 145 15.99 -4.17 -0.96
N GLN A 146 15.61 -4.55 0.25
CA GLN A 146 16.48 -4.57 1.43
C GLN A 146 17.67 -5.50 1.21
N VAL A 147 17.40 -6.76 0.82
CA VAL A 147 18.44 -7.77 0.61
C VAL A 147 19.31 -7.41 -0.60
N ALA A 148 18.75 -6.89 -1.68
CA ALA A 148 19.53 -6.44 -2.83
C ALA A 148 20.52 -5.33 -2.45
N GLY A 149 20.14 -4.44 -1.53
CA GLY A 149 21.00 -3.41 -0.97
C GLY A 149 22.16 -4.01 -0.17
N VAL A 150 21.86 -4.77 0.89
CA VAL A 150 22.90 -5.33 1.77
C VAL A 150 23.81 -6.33 1.08
N SER A 151 23.29 -7.06 0.09
CA SER A 151 24.06 -7.98 -0.76
C SER A 151 24.81 -7.27 -1.90
N ARG A 152 24.68 -5.94 -2.02
CA ARG A 152 25.33 -5.11 -3.05
C ARG A 152 25.09 -5.60 -4.47
N ILE A 153 23.87 -6.07 -4.78
CA ILE A 153 23.50 -6.48 -6.14
C ILE A 153 23.75 -5.31 -7.10
N PRO A 154 24.42 -5.48 -8.25
CA PRO A 154 24.67 -4.40 -9.19
C PRO A 154 23.39 -3.70 -9.63
N ARG A 155 23.41 -2.35 -9.72
CA ARG A 155 22.25 -1.53 -10.11
C ARG A 155 21.59 -2.02 -11.41
N PRO A 156 22.33 -2.31 -12.50
CA PRO A 156 21.72 -2.78 -13.75
C PRO A 156 20.98 -4.10 -13.56
N THR A 157 21.54 -5.04 -12.80
CA THR A 157 20.91 -6.33 -12.49
C THR A 157 19.64 -6.14 -11.68
N PHE A 158 19.67 -5.25 -10.68
CA PHE A 158 18.50 -4.92 -9.86
C PHE A 158 17.40 -4.27 -10.71
N LEU A 159 17.74 -3.26 -11.55
CA LEU A 159 16.79 -2.60 -12.44
C LEU A 159 16.17 -3.54 -13.48
N ALA A 160 16.99 -4.44 -14.05
CA ALA A 160 16.51 -5.41 -15.03
C ALA A 160 15.42 -6.35 -14.46
N GLY A 161 15.46 -6.64 -13.16
CA GLY A 161 14.40 -7.39 -12.49
C GLY A 161 13.28 -6.51 -11.96
N LEU A 162 13.60 -5.31 -11.45
CA LEU A 162 12.68 -4.37 -10.84
C LEU A 162 11.65 -3.83 -11.84
N ILE A 163 12.09 -3.36 -13.01
CA ILE A 163 11.21 -2.71 -13.99
C ILE A 163 10.09 -3.66 -14.45
N PRO A 164 10.37 -4.86 -14.98
CA PRO A 164 9.32 -5.76 -15.41
C PRO A 164 8.45 -6.25 -14.25
N ALA A 165 9.02 -6.50 -13.07
CA ALA A 165 8.23 -6.88 -11.89
C ALA A 165 7.25 -5.78 -11.48
N THR A 166 7.68 -4.51 -11.50
CA THR A 166 6.83 -3.35 -11.19
C THR A 166 5.71 -3.21 -12.21
N ALA A 167 5.99 -3.41 -13.51
CA ALA A 167 4.96 -3.35 -14.55
C ALA A 167 3.89 -4.44 -14.34
N VAL A 168 4.30 -5.69 -14.10
CA VAL A 168 3.39 -6.80 -13.80
C VAL A 168 2.58 -6.53 -12.53
N TYR A 169 3.23 -6.05 -11.48
CA TYR A 169 2.61 -5.77 -10.19
C TYR A 169 1.54 -4.67 -10.29
N ILE A 170 1.88 -3.52 -10.89
CA ILE A 170 0.92 -2.43 -11.11
C ILE A 170 -0.22 -2.93 -12.01
N GLY A 171 0.09 -3.61 -13.12
CA GLY A 171 -0.92 -4.14 -14.05
C GLY A 171 -1.89 -5.10 -13.37
N ALA A 172 -1.39 -6.00 -12.53
CA ALA A 172 -2.21 -6.95 -11.80
C ALA A 172 -3.15 -6.27 -10.79
N PHE A 173 -2.61 -5.47 -9.86
CA PHE A 173 -3.43 -4.90 -8.79
C PHE A 173 -4.34 -3.75 -9.26
N VAL A 174 -3.87 -2.91 -10.18
CA VAL A 174 -4.71 -1.89 -10.81
C VAL A 174 -5.78 -2.54 -11.68
N GLY A 175 -5.42 -3.57 -12.44
CA GLY A 175 -6.36 -4.34 -13.26
C GLY A 175 -7.43 -5.04 -12.42
N LEU A 176 -7.04 -5.70 -11.33
CA LEU A 176 -7.98 -6.29 -10.37
C LEU A 176 -8.89 -5.23 -9.74
N GLY A 177 -8.33 -4.10 -9.30
CA GLY A 177 -9.11 -2.99 -8.77
C GLY A 177 -10.11 -2.43 -9.78
N ALA A 178 -9.70 -2.27 -11.04
CA ALA A 178 -10.58 -1.79 -12.10
C ALA A 178 -11.69 -2.79 -12.47
N ALA A 179 -11.36 -4.09 -12.52
CA ALA A 179 -12.31 -5.13 -12.93
C ALA A 179 -13.31 -5.49 -11.81
N PHE A 180 -12.84 -5.60 -10.58
CA PHE A 180 -13.63 -6.12 -9.47
C PHE A 180 -14.00 -5.06 -8.43
N GLY A 181 -13.42 -3.87 -8.49
CA GLY A 181 -13.62 -2.84 -7.48
C GLY A 181 -15.08 -2.38 -7.33
N ARG A 182 -15.84 -2.27 -8.41
CA ARG A 182 -17.27 -1.89 -8.34
C ARG A 182 -18.12 -2.96 -7.65
N PRO A 183 -18.06 -4.26 -8.03
CA PRO A 183 -18.83 -5.27 -7.31
C PRO A 183 -18.38 -5.47 -5.86
N ILE A 184 -17.08 -5.32 -5.56
CA ILE A 184 -16.59 -5.40 -4.18
C ILE A 184 -17.10 -4.24 -3.33
N LEU A 185 -17.15 -3.02 -3.88
CA LEU A 185 -17.70 -1.86 -3.15
C LEU A 185 -19.18 -2.02 -2.84
N THR A 186 -19.97 -2.59 -3.74
CA THR A 186 -21.38 -2.90 -3.47
C THR A 186 -21.53 -3.99 -2.40
N LEU A 187 -20.72 -5.05 -2.46
CA LEU A 187 -20.70 -6.11 -1.45
C LEU A 187 -20.26 -5.61 -0.07
N ILE A 188 -19.23 -4.72 -0.02
CA ILE A 188 -18.78 -4.12 1.24
C ILE A 188 -19.88 -3.22 1.81
N HIS A 189 -20.59 -2.47 0.99
CA HIS A 189 -21.69 -1.62 1.45
C HIS A 189 -22.87 -2.43 2.04
N GLU A 190 -23.15 -3.60 1.47
CA GLU A 190 -24.15 -4.53 1.98
C GLU A 190 -23.66 -5.31 3.22
N ALA A 191 -22.34 -5.59 3.29
CA ALA A 191 -21.72 -6.34 4.38
C ALA A 191 -21.18 -5.47 5.52
N GLU A 192 -21.26 -4.14 5.43
CA GLU A 192 -20.64 -3.20 6.38
C GLU A 192 -21.01 -3.51 7.85
N HIS A 193 -22.26 -3.88 8.11
CA HIS A 193 -22.70 -4.30 9.44
C HIS A 193 -22.15 -5.67 9.87
N GLN A 194 -22.03 -6.62 8.95
CA GLN A 194 -21.57 -7.98 9.28
C GLN A 194 -20.05 -8.03 9.50
N VAL A 195 -19.28 -7.27 8.73
CA VAL A 195 -17.82 -7.17 8.87
C VAL A 195 -17.43 -6.47 10.18
N LEU A 196 -18.13 -5.39 10.54
CA LEU A 196 -17.93 -4.70 11.82
C LEU A 196 -18.26 -5.59 13.01
N ILE A 197 -19.33 -6.38 12.93
CA ILE A 197 -19.70 -7.35 13.97
C ILE A 197 -18.64 -8.45 14.06
N ALA A 198 -18.14 -8.98 12.94
CA ALA A 198 -17.12 -10.01 12.92
C ALA A 198 -15.79 -9.51 13.51
N ILE A 199 -15.36 -8.29 13.15
CA ILE A 199 -14.17 -7.66 13.75
C ILE A 199 -14.38 -7.41 15.25
N GLY A 200 -15.53 -6.90 15.65
CA GLY A 200 -15.88 -6.69 17.05
C GLY A 200 -15.87 -7.99 17.87
N LEU A 201 -16.38 -9.08 17.30
CA LEU A 201 -16.35 -10.41 17.91
C LEU A 201 -14.93 -10.96 18.06
N VAL A 202 -14.09 -10.79 17.03
CA VAL A 202 -12.68 -11.22 17.09
C VAL A 202 -11.92 -10.42 18.15
N VAL A 203 -12.12 -9.10 18.20
CA VAL A 203 -11.49 -8.23 19.20
C VAL A 203 -11.98 -8.61 20.61
N ALA A 204 -13.27 -8.85 20.80
CA ALA A 204 -13.84 -9.27 22.07
C ALA A 204 -13.30 -10.64 22.52
N LEU A 205 -13.15 -11.59 21.59
CA LEU A 205 -12.55 -12.92 21.86
C LEU A 205 -11.09 -12.81 22.27
N VAL A 206 -10.32 -11.94 21.60
CA VAL A 206 -8.91 -11.70 21.94
C VAL A 206 -8.77 -11.05 23.32
N ILE A 207 -9.65 -10.10 23.66
CA ILE A 207 -9.66 -9.46 24.99
C ILE A 207 -10.10 -10.45 26.09
N ALA A 208 -11.05 -11.34 25.79
CA ALA A 208 -11.53 -12.34 26.76
C ALA A 208 -10.55 -13.50 26.98
N SER A 209 -9.57 -13.68 26.07
CA SER A 209 -8.53 -14.72 26.16
C SER A 209 -7.22 -14.22 26.79
N CYS A 210 -7.11 -12.92 27.11
CA CYS A 210 -6.03 -12.32 27.89
C CYS A 210 -6.40 -12.13 29.36
#